data_4d7afab9e3049db75a3a5d25cd8862bd
#
_entry.id   4d7afab9e3049db75a3a5d25cd8862bd
#
_cell.length_a   1.000
_cell.length_b   1.000
_cell.length_c   1.000
_cell.angle_alpha   90.00
_cell.angle_beta   90.00
_cell.angle_gamma   90.00
#
_symmetry.space_group_name_H-M   'P 1'
#
loop_
_entity.id
_entity.type
_entity.pdbx_description
1 polymer ?
#
loop_
_entity_poly.entity_id
_entity_poly.type
_entity_poly.pdbx_seq_one_letter_code
_entity_poly.pdbx_strand_id
1 'polypeptide(L)'
;ATVKGNYKLKIFPDPKKSIDLRLFAGAFLQEDNIASPFYYNLSGATGIQDYTYESTFLGRFEYPGNPADNQFLSQQFVKNGGGFVIFTPFGQTNDWLLTLNTNFPLPWISDNSPVKGYTNFGTWGNSLPVPGYSSHDFGWETGLSVSIASNSIKIYFPAFMSGYMQEFSNDITDNYWQKIRFSVELQNILPSF
;
A
#
# COMPACT_ATOMS: atom_id res chain seq x y z
N ALA A 1 5.84 -13.50 14.38
CA ALA A 1 6.89 -12.51 14.63
C ALA A 1 6.88 -11.45 13.52
N THR A 2 7.07 -10.19 13.86
CA THR A 2 7.11 -9.09 12.88
C THR A 2 8.32 -8.20 13.11
N VAL A 3 8.94 -7.73 12.04
CA VAL A 3 10.00 -6.71 12.06
C VAL A 3 9.61 -5.60 11.09
N LYS A 4 9.68 -4.36 11.57
CA LYS A 4 9.44 -3.17 10.76
C LYS A 4 10.67 -2.27 10.82
N GLY A 5 11.09 -1.75 9.69
CA GLY A 5 12.20 -0.82 9.60
C GLY A 5 11.88 0.33 8.65
N ASN A 6 12.18 1.55 9.10
CA ASN A 6 12.11 2.73 8.24
C ASN A 6 13.52 3.30 8.10
N TYR A 7 13.93 3.56 6.89
CA TYR A 7 15.24 4.12 6.60
C TYR A 7 15.12 5.25 5.58
N LYS A 8 15.86 6.33 5.82
CA LYS A 8 15.93 7.48 4.92
C LYS A 8 17.33 7.54 4.30
N LEU A 9 17.42 7.20 3.03
CA LEU A 9 18.65 7.26 2.26
C LEU A 9 18.82 8.65 1.64
N LYS A 10 19.86 9.38 2.04
CA LYS A 10 20.21 10.65 1.41
C LYS A 10 20.89 10.41 0.06
N ILE A 11 20.48 11.15 -0.95
CA ILE A 11 21.05 11.04 -2.30
C ILE A 11 22.24 12.01 -2.40
N PHE A 12 23.40 11.47 -2.70
CA PHE A 12 24.57 12.28 -3.01
C PHE A 12 24.59 12.64 -4.53
N PRO A 13 24.92 13.88 -4.96
CA PRO A 13 25.56 14.95 -4.18
C PRO A 13 24.60 15.91 -3.46
N ASP A 14 23.28 15.73 -3.58
CA ASP A 14 22.30 16.62 -2.95
C ASP A 14 21.69 15.99 -1.68
N PRO A 15 22.19 16.37 -0.48
CA PRO A 15 21.72 15.78 0.78
C PRO A 15 20.29 16.22 1.16
N LYS A 16 19.68 17.17 0.45
CA LYS A 16 18.29 17.54 0.62
C LYS A 16 17.34 16.50 -0.01
N LYS A 17 17.81 15.78 -1.02
CA LYS A 17 17.08 14.69 -1.64
C LYS A 17 17.27 13.42 -0.83
N SER A 18 16.18 12.75 -0.54
CA SER A 18 16.20 11.46 0.16
C SER A 18 15.19 10.48 -0.45
N ILE A 19 15.60 9.24 -0.46
CA ILE A 19 14.71 8.11 -0.73
C ILE A 19 14.22 7.60 0.64
N ASP A 20 12.93 7.57 0.84
CA ASP A 20 12.31 6.98 2.02
C ASP A 20 12.07 5.50 1.73
N LEU A 21 12.68 4.63 2.55
CA LEU A 21 12.55 3.18 2.45
C LEU A 21 11.84 2.65 3.68
N ARG A 22 10.86 1.78 3.48
CA ARG A 22 10.19 1.06 4.54
C ARG A 22 10.21 -0.42 4.25
N LEU A 23 10.81 -1.17 5.15
CA LEU A 23 10.83 -2.63 5.13
C LEU A 23 9.85 -3.16 6.16
N PHE A 24 9.07 -4.14 5.76
CA PHE A 24 8.27 -4.98 6.65
C PHE A 24 8.60 -6.43 6.38
N ALA A 25 8.82 -7.20 7.45
CA ALA A 25 8.95 -8.65 7.41
C ALA A 25 8.09 -9.23 8.53
N GLY A 26 7.22 -10.14 8.19
CA GLY A 26 6.36 -10.84 9.14
C GLY A 26 6.30 -12.32 8.84
N ALA A 27 6.23 -13.14 9.87
CA ALA A 27 6.01 -14.58 9.76
C ALA A 27 5.16 -15.07 10.93
N PHE A 28 4.25 -16.00 10.64
CA PHE A 28 3.58 -16.78 11.66
C PHE A 28 4.50 -17.94 12.07
N LEU A 29 4.70 -18.11 13.36
CA LEU A 29 5.54 -19.18 13.89
C LEU A 29 4.74 -20.47 14.17
N GLN A 30 3.42 -20.37 14.10
CA GLN A 30 2.48 -21.47 14.28
C GLN A 30 1.32 -21.27 13.31
N GLU A 31 1.12 -22.25 12.44
CA GLU A 31 0.15 -22.14 11.33
C GLU A 31 -1.27 -22.61 11.70
N ASP A 32 -1.44 -23.29 12.84
CA ASP A 32 -2.69 -23.93 13.19
C ASP A 32 -3.76 -22.90 13.60
N ASN A 33 -4.87 -22.89 12.86
CA ASN A 33 -6.13 -22.17 13.18
C ASN A 33 -6.07 -20.65 13.31
N ILE A 34 -5.21 -19.98 12.56
CA ILE A 34 -5.26 -18.51 12.46
C ILE A 34 -6.50 -18.13 11.67
N ALA A 35 -7.36 -17.29 12.24
CA ALA A 35 -8.52 -16.78 11.52
C ALA A 35 -8.08 -15.79 10.41
N SER A 36 -8.75 -15.83 9.27
CA SER A 36 -8.40 -15.01 8.09
C SER A 36 -8.30 -13.49 8.34
N PRO A 37 -9.02 -12.86 9.29
CA PRO A 37 -8.81 -11.46 9.62
C PRO A 37 -7.42 -11.10 10.15
N PHE A 38 -6.67 -12.09 10.64
CA PHE A 38 -5.31 -11.88 11.17
C PHE A 38 -4.21 -12.20 10.18
N TYR A 39 -4.54 -12.59 8.96
CA TYR A 39 -3.56 -12.85 7.93
C TYR A 39 -2.82 -11.55 7.55
N TYR A 40 -1.56 -11.69 7.16
CA TYR A 40 -0.88 -10.59 6.50
C TYR A 40 -1.52 -10.31 5.15
N ASN A 41 -1.57 -9.05 4.79
CA ASN A 41 -2.14 -8.61 3.53
C ASN A 41 -1.24 -7.63 2.81
N LEU A 42 -1.14 -7.78 1.50
CA LEU A 42 -0.34 -6.90 0.67
C LEU A 42 -1.01 -5.52 0.51
N SER A 43 -2.33 -5.50 0.34
CA SER A 43 -3.08 -4.26 0.15
C SER A 43 -3.20 -3.44 1.44
N GLY A 44 -3.00 -2.14 1.33
CA GLY A 44 -3.26 -1.17 2.40
C GLY A 44 -4.64 -0.51 2.33
N ALA A 45 -5.54 -1.01 1.47
CA ALA A 45 -6.81 -0.35 1.19
C ALA A 45 -7.89 -0.65 2.22
N THR A 46 -7.85 -1.79 2.90
CA THR A 46 -8.89 -2.19 3.86
C THR A 46 -8.33 -2.42 5.24
N GLY A 47 -9.20 -2.32 6.25
CA GLY A 47 -8.80 -2.50 7.62
C GLY A 47 -8.30 -3.90 7.95
N ILE A 48 -8.91 -4.89 7.37
CA ILE A 48 -8.50 -6.29 7.51
C ILE A 48 -7.25 -6.59 6.68
N GLN A 49 -6.96 -5.77 5.70
CA GLN A 49 -5.94 -6.00 4.67
C GLN A 49 -4.70 -5.11 4.80
N ASP A 50 -4.47 -4.46 5.91
CA ASP A 50 -3.16 -3.90 6.17
C ASP A 50 -2.19 -4.99 6.69
N TYR A 51 -0.89 -4.77 6.60
CA TYR A 51 0.10 -5.80 6.94
C TYR A 51 -0.11 -6.46 8.31
N THR A 52 -0.62 -5.73 9.28
CA THR A 52 -0.65 -6.16 10.67
C THR A 52 -1.99 -5.93 11.36
N TYR A 53 -2.99 -5.40 10.67
CA TYR A 53 -4.28 -5.04 11.26
C TYR A 53 -4.18 -4.06 12.45
N GLU A 54 -3.10 -3.30 12.55
CA GLU A 54 -2.80 -2.47 13.72
C GLU A 54 -3.30 -1.03 13.61
N SER A 55 -3.63 -0.58 12.39
CA SER A 55 -3.83 0.85 12.17
C SER A 55 -5.25 1.18 11.82
N THR A 56 -5.74 2.24 12.46
CA THR A 56 -6.97 2.93 12.06
C THR A 56 -6.61 4.11 11.16
N PHE A 57 -7.30 4.26 10.04
CA PHE A 57 -7.16 5.41 9.16
C PHE A 57 -8.53 5.84 8.63
N LEU A 58 -8.62 7.06 8.15
CA LEU A 58 -9.86 7.57 7.58
C LEU A 58 -10.25 6.75 6.34
N GLY A 59 -11.50 6.32 6.27
CA GLY A 59 -12.00 5.48 5.19
C GLY A 59 -11.69 4.00 5.30
N ARG A 60 -11.08 3.56 6.42
CA ARG A 60 -10.89 2.15 6.71
C ARG A 60 -12.25 1.45 6.79
N PHE A 61 -12.40 0.35 6.07
CA PHE A 61 -13.57 -0.52 6.18
C PHE A 61 -13.14 -1.98 6.22
N GLU A 62 -13.97 -2.78 6.86
CA GLU A 62 -13.62 -4.17 7.18
C GLU A 62 -14.07 -5.16 6.10
N TYR A 63 -14.97 -4.74 5.23
CA TYR A 63 -15.45 -5.55 4.13
C TYR A 63 -15.16 -4.88 2.80
N PRO A 64 -14.35 -5.49 1.95
CA PRO A 64 -14.29 -5.11 0.55
C PRO A 64 -15.60 -5.56 -0.09
N GLY A 65 -16.59 -4.69 -0.11
CA GLY A 65 -17.69 -4.81 -1.04
C GLY A 65 -17.13 -4.81 -2.46
N ASN A 66 -17.96 -5.11 -3.45
CA ASN A 66 -17.53 -4.96 -4.84
C ASN A 66 -17.05 -3.50 -5.05
N PRO A 67 -15.77 -3.25 -5.40
CA PRO A 67 -15.28 -1.89 -5.62
C PRO A 67 -16.06 -1.13 -6.69
N ALA A 68 -16.73 -1.84 -7.62
CA ALA A 68 -17.58 -1.24 -8.65
C ALA A 68 -18.90 -0.67 -8.09
N ASP A 69 -19.38 -1.19 -6.96
CA ASP A 69 -20.63 -0.76 -6.33
C ASP A 69 -20.44 0.42 -5.37
N ASN A 70 -19.22 0.89 -5.20
CA ASN A 70 -18.90 1.81 -4.14
C ASN A 70 -18.81 3.26 -4.56
N GLN A 71 -19.40 4.04 -3.70
CA GLN A 71 -19.40 5.48 -3.81
C GLN A 71 -17.96 6.02 -3.81
N PHE A 72 -17.72 6.86 -4.77
CA PHE A 72 -16.57 7.73 -4.92
C PHE A 72 -16.04 8.22 -3.56
N LEU A 73 -14.95 7.88 -3.12
CA LEU A 73 -14.17 8.22 -1.94
C LEU A 73 -14.00 7.11 -0.91
N SER A 74 -15.04 6.42 -0.47
CA SER A 74 -14.90 5.51 0.69
C SER A 74 -13.91 4.37 0.45
N GLN A 75 -13.79 3.86 -0.78
CA GLN A 75 -12.88 2.76 -1.11
C GLN A 75 -11.54 3.20 -1.71
N GLN A 76 -11.37 4.49 -1.93
CA GLN A 76 -10.12 5.03 -2.43
C GLN A 76 -9.13 5.39 -1.32
N PHE A 77 -9.53 5.24 -0.06
CA PHE A 77 -8.63 5.49 1.06
C PHE A 77 -7.69 4.32 1.31
N VAL A 78 -6.43 4.64 1.54
CA VAL A 78 -5.37 3.68 1.88
C VAL A 78 -4.57 4.18 3.07
N LYS A 79 -3.91 3.26 3.74
CA LYS A 79 -2.97 3.59 4.80
C LYS A 79 -1.73 4.26 4.22
N ASN A 80 -1.30 5.37 4.80
CA ASN A 80 -0.04 5.99 4.43
C ASN A 80 1.15 5.12 4.89
N GLY A 81 1.99 4.74 3.94
CA GLY A 81 3.21 3.99 4.23
C GLY A 81 2.97 2.57 4.74
N GLY A 82 1.82 1.94 4.50
CA GLY A 82 1.57 0.54 4.82
C GLY A 82 0.84 -0.14 3.67
N GLY A 83 1.24 -1.32 3.28
CA GLY A 83 0.61 -2.05 2.20
C GLY A 83 0.85 -1.45 0.81
N PHE A 84 0.35 -2.14 -0.19
CA PHE A 84 0.26 -1.62 -1.53
C PHE A 84 -0.87 -0.60 -1.62
N VAL A 85 -0.66 0.39 -2.46
CA VAL A 85 -1.63 1.47 -2.68
C VAL A 85 -2.83 0.95 -3.46
N ILE A 86 -2.61 0.10 -4.45
CA ILE A 86 -3.68 -0.48 -5.24
C ILE A 86 -4.47 -1.50 -4.41
N PHE A 87 -5.79 -1.54 -4.63
CA PHE A 87 -6.59 -2.63 -4.09
C PHE A 87 -6.22 -3.94 -4.78
N THR A 88 -5.84 -4.92 -3.99
CA THR A 88 -5.48 -6.25 -4.48
C THR A 88 -5.81 -7.32 -3.45
N PRO A 89 -6.45 -8.44 -3.83
CA PRO A 89 -6.67 -9.58 -2.96
C PRO A 89 -5.46 -10.51 -2.88
N PHE A 90 -4.44 -10.28 -3.71
CA PHE A 90 -3.24 -11.11 -3.72
C PHE A 90 -2.37 -10.83 -2.50
N GLY A 91 -1.58 -11.83 -2.10
CA GLY A 91 -0.67 -11.72 -0.98
C GLY A 91 -1.34 -11.75 0.39
N GLN A 92 -2.55 -12.27 0.47
CA GLN A 92 -3.18 -12.59 1.75
C GLN A 92 -2.65 -13.94 2.24
N THR A 93 -1.84 -13.92 3.31
CA THR A 93 -1.09 -15.11 3.75
C THR A 93 -1.09 -15.28 5.27
N ASN A 94 -1.16 -16.54 5.70
CA ASN A 94 -0.95 -16.96 7.09
C ASN A 94 0.45 -17.54 7.34
N ASP A 95 1.34 -17.42 6.36
CA ASP A 95 2.71 -17.93 6.44
C ASP A 95 3.68 -16.76 6.68
N TRP A 96 4.25 -16.18 5.65
CA TRP A 96 5.16 -15.04 5.77
C TRP A 96 4.91 -13.99 4.70
N LEU A 97 5.22 -12.74 5.02
CA LEU A 97 5.15 -11.59 4.12
C LEU A 97 6.40 -10.72 4.29
N LEU A 98 7.04 -10.41 3.17
CA LEU A 98 8.13 -9.44 3.09
C LEU A 98 7.75 -8.34 2.11
N THR A 99 7.84 -7.08 2.52
CA THR A 99 7.54 -5.95 1.63
C THR A 99 8.55 -4.83 1.77
N LEU A 100 8.79 -4.14 0.64
CA LEU A 100 9.60 -2.95 0.57
C LEU A 100 8.79 -1.83 -0.10
N ASN A 101 8.53 -0.77 0.64
CA ASN A 101 7.91 0.45 0.12
C ASN A 101 9.00 1.51 -0.05
N THR A 102 9.01 2.18 -1.20
CA THR A 102 9.96 3.24 -1.50
C THR A 102 9.23 4.50 -1.94
N ASN A 103 9.71 5.66 -1.48
CA ASN A 103 9.32 6.95 -2.02
C ASN A 103 10.58 7.71 -2.39
N PHE A 104 10.62 8.26 -3.59
CA PHE A 104 11.81 8.89 -4.12
C PHE A 104 11.49 10.21 -4.83
N PRO A 105 12.39 11.21 -4.76
CA PRO A 105 12.24 12.45 -5.49
C PRO A 105 12.45 12.22 -6.98
N LEU A 106 11.71 12.92 -7.81
CA LEU A 106 11.89 12.86 -9.26
C LEU A 106 13.07 13.75 -9.67
N PRO A 107 14.01 13.28 -10.51
CA PRO A 107 15.26 13.97 -10.79
C PRO A 107 15.10 15.33 -11.50
N TRP A 108 13.99 15.51 -12.22
CA TRP A 108 13.69 16.74 -12.97
C TRP A 108 12.68 17.67 -12.28
N ILE A 109 12.28 17.35 -11.06
CA ILE A 109 11.33 18.18 -10.30
C ILE A 109 12.09 18.84 -9.14
N SER A 110 11.70 20.09 -8.82
CA SER A 110 12.28 20.85 -7.71
C SER A 110 12.18 20.07 -6.39
N ASP A 111 13.21 20.22 -5.53
CA ASP A 111 13.29 19.54 -4.23
C ASP A 111 12.13 19.87 -3.28
N ASN A 112 11.52 21.03 -3.46
CA ASN A 112 10.34 21.45 -2.70
C ASN A 112 9.01 20.97 -3.32
N SER A 113 9.06 20.18 -4.38
CA SER A 113 7.86 19.68 -5.02
C SER A 113 7.11 18.71 -4.09
N PRO A 114 5.80 18.83 -3.99
CA PRO A 114 4.98 17.85 -3.31
C PRO A 114 4.89 16.51 -4.06
N VAL A 115 5.40 16.45 -5.29
CA VAL A 115 5.30 15.27 -6.17
C VAL A 115 6.52 14.37 -5.98
N LYS A 116 6.28 13.09 -5.70
CA LYS A 116 7.30 12.04 -5.58
C LYS A 116 6.90 10.82 -6.41
N GLY A 117 7.88 10.03 -6.81
CA GLY A 117 7.66 8.67 -7.27
C GLY A 117 7.52 7.73 -6.07
N TYR A 118 6.76 6.67 -6.25
CA TYR A 118 6.74 5.56 -5.29
C TYR A 118 6.85 4.22 -6.03
N THR A 119 7.41 3.23 -5.35
CA THR A 119 7.44 1.84 -5.81
C THR A 119 7.32 0.93 -4.60
N ASN A 120 6.45 -0.06 -4.69
CA ASN A 120 6.22 -1.06 -3.67
C ASN A 120 6.51 -2.44 -4.25
N PHE A 121 7.22 -3.25 -3.48
CA PHE A 121 7.51 -4.65 -3.76
C PHE A 121 7.00 -5.50 -2.63
N GLY A 122 6.49 -6.69 -2.93
CA GLY A 122 6.06 -7.66 -1.95
C GLY A 122 6.29 -9.09 -2.40
N THR A 123 6.65 -9.94 -1.46
CA THR A 123 6.73 -11.39 -1.66
C THR A 123 6.19 -12.10 -0.43
N TRP A 124 5.59 -13.26 -0.62
CA TRP A 124 4.84 -13.96 0.42
C TRP A 124 4.84 -15.47 0.20
N GLY A 125 4.64 -16.22 1.29
CA GLY A 125 4.38 -17.65 1.25
C GLY A 125 2.90 -17.97 1.25
N ASN A 126 2.51 -19.14 0.81
CA ASN A 126 1.18 -19.76 0.91
C ASN A 126 -0.01 -18.79 0.98
N SER A 127 -0.23 -18.01 -0.09
CA SER A 127 -1.35 -17.07 -0.13
C SER A 127 -2.68 -17.77 -0.35
N LEU A 128 -3.74 -17.17 0.15
CA LEU A 128 -5.10 -17.59 -0.20
C LEU A 128 -5.29 -17.51 -1.71
N PRO A 129 -5.94 -18.51 -2.32
CA PRO A 129 -6.22 -18.50 -3.74
C PRO A 129 -7.22 -17.39 -4.09
N VAL A 130 -6.96 -16.67 -5.15
CA VAL A 130 -7.90 -15.69 -5.72
C VAL A 130 -8.68 -16.39 -6.82
N PRO A 131 -10.01 -16.55 -6.69
CA PRO A 131 -10.81 -17.25 -7.70
C PRO A 131 -10.65 -16.65 -9.10
N GLY A 132 -10.37 -17.48 -10.08
CA GLY A 132 -10.18 -17.06 -11.46
C GLY A 132 -8.76 -16.64 -11.84
N TYR A 133 -7.82 -16.58 -10.88
CA TYR A 133 -6.44 -16.18 -11.12
C TYR A 133 -5.45 -17.24 -10.69
N SER A 134 -4.29 -17.26 -11.35
CA SER A 134 -3.18 -18.12 -10.94
C SER A 134 -2.58 -17.65 -9.61
N SER A 135 -1.99 -18.59 -8.88
CA SER A 135 -1.26 -18.26 -7.65
C SER A 135 0.06 -17.56 -7.99
N HIS A 136 0.40 -16.56 -7.23
CA HIS A 136 1.63 -15.77 -7.34
C HIS A 136 2.23 -15.58 -5.95
N ASP A 137 3.54 -15.41 -5.88
CA ASP A 137 4.32 -15.23 -4.66
C ASP A 137 5.13 -13.92 -4.62
N PHE A 138 5.01 -13.12 -5.67
CA PHE A 138 5.68 -11.81 -5.79
C PHE A 138 4.79 -10.81 -6.52
N GLY A 139 4.77 -9.58 -6.04
CA GLY A 139 4.06 -8.46 -6.66
C GLY A 139 4.83 -7.16 -6.55
N TRP A 140 4.53 -6.25 -7.47
CA TRP A 140 5.05 -4.89 -7.43
C TRP A 140 4.05 -3.90 -8.02
N GLU A 141 4.14 -2.66 -7.57
CA GLU A 141 3.42 -1.53 -8.14
C GLU A 141 4.30 -0.28 -8.10
N THR A 142 4.03 0.66 -8.99
CA THR A 142 4.71 1.96 -9.03
C THR A 142 3.79 3.05 -9.54
N GLY A 143 4.08 4.29 -9.17
CA GLY A 143 3.30 5.43 -9.59
C GLY A 143 3.85 6.75 -9.04
N LEU A 144 2.98 7.75 -9.05
CA LEU A 144 3.25 9.07 -8.49
C LEU A 144 2.45 9.30 -7.23
N SER A 145 3.00 10.04 -6.30
CA SER A 145 2.30 10.54 -5.11
C SER A 145 2.42 12.06 -5.02
N VAL A 146 1.36 12.70 -4.60
CA VAL A 146 1.31 14.14 -4.35
C VAL A 146 0.95 14.36 -2.89
N SER A 147 1.84 15.03 -2.15
CA SER A 147 1.63 15.35 -0.74
C SER A 147 1.08 16.76 -0.59
N ILE A 148 0.00 16.90 0.19
CA ILE A 148 -0.68 18.17 0.46
C ILE A 148 -0.72 18.38 1.98
N ALA A 149 -0.85 19.62 2.42
CA ALA A 149 -1.02 19.98 3.84
C ALA A 149 0.07 19.37 4.74
N SER A 150 1.34 19.64 4.43
CA SER A 150 2.49 19.19 5.23
C SER A 150 2.57 17.66 5.38
N ASN A 151 2.24 16.92 4.34
CA ASN A 151 2.17 15.45 4.30
C ASN A 151 0.99 14.81 5.05
N SER A 152 0.03 15.61 5.51
CA SER A 152 -1.16 15.05 6.16
C SER A 152 -2.10 14.36 5.18
N ILE A 153 -2.09 14.79 3.93
CA ILE A 153 -2.89 14.20 2.85
C ILE A 153 -1.95 13.80 1.71
N LYS A 154 -2.06 12.58 1.23
CA LYS A 154 -1.38 12.12 0.02
C LYS A 154 -2.38 11.57 -0.97
N ILE A 155 -2.14 11.89 -2.23
CA ILE A 155 -2.88 11.36 -3.37
C ILE A 155 -1.91 10.52 -4.18
N TYR A 156 -2.31 9.29 -4.47
CA TYR A 156 -1.52 8.33 -5.22
C TYR A 156 -2.14 8.10 -6.59
N PHE A 157 -1.31 8.11 -7.60
CA PHE A 157 -1.63 7.84 -8.99
C PHE A 157 -0.90 6.57 -9.43
N PRO A 158 -1.50 5.38 -9.26
CA PRO A 158 -0.92 4.12 -9.71
C PRO A 158 -0.70 4.15 -11.22
N ALA A 159 0.48 3.75 -11.69
CA ALA A 159 0.81 3.78 -13.12
C ALA A 159 1.06 2.39 -13.68
N PHE A 160 1.90 1.61 -13.02
CA PHE A 160 2.27 0.27 -13.45
C PHE A 160 2.26 -0.69 -12.27
N MET A 161 2.02 -1.97 -12.55
CA MET A 161 1.99 -3.03 -11.55
C MET A 161 2.21 -4.39 -12.21
N SER A 162 2.38 -5.45 -11.42
CA SER A 162 2.44 -6.83 -11.91
C SER A 162 1.25 -7.16 -12.81
N GLY A 163 1.48 -7.91 -13.88
CA GLY A 163 0.48 -8.18 -14.92
C GLY A 163 -0.83 -8.74 -14.37
N TYR A 164 -0.79 -9.72 -13.48
CA TYR A 164 -1.97 -10.31 -12.85
C TYR A 164 -2.73 -9.32 -11.95
N MET A 165 -2.03 -8.39 -11.29
CA MET A 165 -2.67 -7.32 -10.51
C MET A 165 -3.33 -6.28 -11.42
N GLN A 166 -2.72 -6.02 -12.59
CA GLN A 166 -3.29 -5.15 -13.61
C GLN A 166 -4.55 -5.74 -14.22
N GLU A 167 -4.54 -7.05 -14.52
CA GLU A 167 -5.69 -7.79 -15.01
C GLU A 167 -6.84 -7.71 -13.99
N PHE A 168 -6.58 -8.09 -12.75
CA PHE A 168 -7.56 -7.97 -11.67
C PHE A 168 -8.11 -6.55 -11.50
N SER A 169 -7.23 -5.54 -11.53
CA SER A 169 -7.63 -4.13 -11.42
C SER A 169 -8.52 -3.68 -12.59
N ASN A 170 -8.29 -4.20 -13.78
CA ASN A 170 -9.11 -3.90 -14.97
C ASN A 170 -10.46 -4.60 -14.93
N ASP A 171 -10.51 -5.83 -14.40
CA ASP A 171 -11.78 -6.57 -14.21
C ASP A 171 -12.71 -5.88 -13.21
N ILE A 172 -12.13 -5.14 -12.24
CA ILE A 172 -12.92 -4.36 -11.28
C ILE A 172 -13.39 -3.04 -11.90
N THR A 173 -12.51 -2.32 -12.57
CA THR A 173 -12.82 -1.03 -13.16
C THR A 173 -11.87 -0.64 -14.29
N ASP A 174 -12.44 -0.20 -15.40
CA ASP A 174 -11.71 0.42 -16.50
C ASP A 174 -11.43 1.91 -16.26
N ASN A 175 -12.10 2.51 -15.27
CA ASN A 175 -12.00 3.93 -15.00
C ASN A 175 -10.77 4.24 -14.15
N TYR A 176 -9.77 4.90 -14.73
CA TYR A 176 -8.54 5.27 -14.03
C TYR A 176 -8.79 6.12 -12.77
N TRP A 177 -9.79 7.00 -12.77
CA TRP A 177 -10.11 7.84 -11.60
C TRP A 177 -10.50 7.03 -10.37
N GLN A 178 -11.08 5.86 -10.57
CA GLN A 178 -11.40 4.93 -9.49
C GLN A 178 -10.17 4.16 -8.97
N LYS A 179 -9.04 4.20 -9.70
CA LYS A 179 -7.77 3.62 -9.26
C LYS A 179 -6.93 4.58 -8.42
N ILE A 180 -7.21 5.88 -8.44
CA ILE A 180 -6.56 6.87 -7.59
C ILE A 180 -6.85 6.55 -6.12
N ARG A 181 -5.86 6.73 -5.26
CA ARG A 181 -5.96 6.45 -3.82
C ARG A 181 -5.61 7.67 -3.01
N PHE A 182 -6.19 7.75 -1.83
CA PHE A 182 -6.00 8.85 -0.88
C PHE A 182 -5.53 8.30 0.46
N SER A 183 -4.59 8.96 1.11
CA SER A 183 -4.31 8.72 2.52
C SER A 183 -4.42 10.02 3.30
N VAL A 184 -4.99 9.91 4.51
CA VAL A 184 -5.15 11.05 5.41
C VAL A 184 -4.61 10.65 6.78
N GLU A 185 -3.59 11.37 7.24
CA GLU A 185 -3.01 11.21 8.57
C GLU A 185 -3.54 12.28 9.52
N LEU A 186 -4.50 11.90 10.34
CA LEU A 186 -5.13 12.81 11.29
C LEU A 186 -4.16 13.31 12.36
N GLN A 187 -3.14 12.53 12.70
CA GLN A 187 -2.12 12.92 13.69
C GLN A 187 -1.33 14.16 13.27
N ASN A 188 -1.19 14.41 11.97
CA ASN A 188 -0.49 15.57 11.45
C ASN A 188 -1.42 16.81 11.29
N ILE A 189 -2.72 16.61 11.40
CA ILE A 189 -3.74 17.66 11.25
C ILE A 189 -4.13 18.21 12.62
N LEU A 190 -4.19 17.35 13.63
CA LEU A 190 -4.55 17.75 14.98
C LEU A 190 -3.28 18.24 15.69
N PRO A 191 -3.29 19.45 16.29
CA PRO A 191 -2.20 19.87 17.14
C PRO A 191 -2.04 18.86 18.28
N SER A 192 -0.80 18.49 18.58
CA SER A 192 -0.51 17.70 19.79
C SER A 192 -0.97 18.51 21.01
N PHE A 193 -2.05 18.05 21.63
CA PHE A 193 -2.48 18.56 22.93
C PHE A 193 -1.57 18.03 24.03
#